data_b2e31b5ecde3ba58a6b28b95df6506a2
#
_entry.id   b2e31b5ecde3ba58a6b28b95df6506a2
#
_cell.length_a   1.000
_cell.length_b   1.000
_cell.length_c   1.000
_cell.angle_alpha   90.00
_cell.angle_beta   90.00
_cell.angle_gamma   90.00
#
_symmetry.space_group_name_H-M   'P 1'
#
loop_
_entity.id
_entity.type
_entity.pdbx_description
1 polymer ?
#
loop_
_entity_poly.entity_id
_entity_poly.type
_entity_poly.pdbx_seq_one_letter_code
_entity_poly.pdbx_strand_id
1 'polypeptide(L)'
;MIKTFAVGMFQANCHTVSCQNTQETIIIDPGFDDQYTAQNIIDFIDKNALHIKLIINTHGHPDHTCGNNILKETFNIPILIHKNDAHLLGETGKKIAETFGLKTYSPLADRLLEDGNLIKFGEASLKVLHTPGHSRGSISLVGENEVFTGDTLFAGSIGRTDFPESSSLQMQQSLLKLKALPDRFVVYPGHGPATTIGEEKRSNPFMQTA
;
A
#
# COMPACT_ATOMS: atom_id res chain seq x y z
N MET A 1 -11.79 10.70 -4.31
CA MET A 1 -10.86 10.83 -5.46
C MET A 1 -9.62 9.98 -5.19
N ILE A 2 -9.11 9.24 -6.20
CA ILE A 2 -7.88 8.45 -6.09
C ILE A 2 -6.89 8.98 -7.13
N LYS A 3 -5.64 9.20 -6.73
CA LYS A 3 -4.53 9.53 -7.61
C LYS A 3 -3.36 8.59 -7.32
N THR A 4 -2.82 7.98 -8.36
CA THR A 4 -1.65 7.10 -8.28
C THR A 4 -0.44 7.79 -8.89
N PHE A 5 0.70 7.64 -8.21
CA PHE A 5 2.02 8.07 -8.66
C PHE A 5 2.92 6.83 -8.69
N ALA A 6 3.49 6.49 -9.85
CA ALA A 6 4.56 5.50 -9.91
C ALA A 6 5.85 6.16 -9.44
N VAL A 7 6.43 5.67 -8.35
CA VAL A 7 7.51 6.33 -7.62
C VAL A 7 8.73 5.43 -7.40
N GLY A 8 9.88 6.05 -7.17
CA GLY A 8 11.12 5.35 -6.86
C GLY A 8 11.66 4.50 -8.01
N MET A 9 12.80 3.87 -7.76
CA MET A 9 13.48 3.05 -8.78
C MET A 9 12.73 1.76 -9.13
N PHE A 10 11.88 1.26 -8.22
CA PHE A 10 11.05 0.06 -8.42
C PHE A 10 9.69 0.35 -9.01
N GLN A 11 9.35 1.64 -9.28
CA GLN A 11 8.06 2.08 -9.81
C GLN A 11 6.88 1.58 -8.97
N ALA A 12 7.04 1.66 -7.63
CA ALA A 12 5.96 1.35 -6.71
C ALA A 12 4.81 2.37 -6.86
N ASN A 13 3.60 1.95 -6.66
CA ASN A 13 2.42 2.80 -6.75
C ASN A 13 2.13 3.45 -5.39
N CYS A 14 2.45 4.73 -5.28
CA CYS A 14 2.00 5.58 -4.19
C CYS A 14 0.60 6.12 -4.50
N HIS A 15 -0.38 5.89 -3.62
CA HIS A 15 -1.75 6.36 -3.84
C HIS A 15 -2.13 7.46 -2.85
N THR A 16 -2.75 8.54 -3.32
CA THR A 16 -3.53 9.45 -2.48
C THR A 16 -5.00 9.13 -2.64
N VAL A 17 -5.70 8.91 -1.52
CA VAL A 17 -7.12 8.56 -1.48
C VAL A 17 -7.85 9.60 -0.66
N SER A 18 -8.72 10.39 -1.30
CA SER A 18 -9.38 11.55 -0.71
C SER A 18 -10.89 11.36 -0.61
N CYS A 19 -11.46 11.72 0.53
CA CYS A 19 -12.89 11.92 0.68
C CYS A 19 -13.31 13.15 -0.14
N GLN A 20 -14.27 13.00 -1.05
CA GLN A 20 -14.66 14.10 -1.94
C GLN A 20 -15.30 15.27 -1.21
N ASN A 21 -16.07 15.00 -0.15
CA ASN A 21 -16.81 16.02 0.57
C ASN A 21 -15.94 16.83 1.55
N THR A 22 -14.97 16.16 2.21
CA THR A 22 -14.17 16.79 3.27
C THR A 22 -12.73 17.09 2.88
N GLN A 23 -12.27 16.58 1.72
CA GLN A 23 -10.87 16.62 1.25
C GLN A 23 -9.89 15.95 2.22
N GLU A 24 -10.38 15.29 3.29
CA GLU A 24 -9.52 14.45 4.13
C GLU A 24 -8.95 13.30 3.30
N THR A 25 -7.64 13.13 3.39
CA THR A 25 -6.86 12.28 2.47
C THR A 25 -5.91 11.39 3.23
N ILE A 26 -5.75 10.18 2.78
CA ILE A 26 -4.71 9.26 3.23
C ILE A 26 -3.70 9.02 2.11
N ILE A 27 -2.46 8.70 2.48
CA ILE A 27 -1.42 8.29 1.55
C ILE A 27 -1.12 6.82 1.79
N ILE A 28 -1.09 6.03 0.72
CA ILE A 28 -0.78 4.60 0.75
C ILE A 28 0.54 4.40 0.02
N ASP A 29 1.49 3.71 0.66
CA ASP A 29 2.78 3.27 0.13
C ASP A 29 3.62 4.39 -0.54
N PRO A 30 4.09 5.39 0.20
CA PRO A 30 5.00 6.40 -0.37
C PRO A 30 6.42 5.82 -0.56
N GLY A 31 6.62 5.09 -1.64
CA GLY A 31 7.82 4.31 -1.94
C GLY A 31 8.94 5.07 -2.67
N PHE A 32 9.16 6.33 -2.36
CA PHE A 32 10.20 7.18 -2.99
C PHE A 32 11.29 7.57 -1.99
N ASP A 33 12.48 7.83 -2.49
CA ASP A 33 13.66 8.18 -1.69
C ASP A 33 14.35 9.49 -2.15
N ASP A 34 13.61 10.33 -2.89
CA ASP A 34 14.12 11.60 -3.41
C ASP A 34 13.16 12.78 -3.21
N GLN A 35 13.74 13.97 -3.04
CA GLN A 35 13.00 15.20 -2.77
C GLN A 35 12.16 15.66 -3.97
N TYR A 36 12.56 15.35 -5.20
CA TYR A 36 11.81 15.76 -6.39
C TYR A 36 10.47 15.05 -6.47
N THR A 37 10.47 13.73 -6.26
CA THR A 37 9.23 12.93 -6.20
C THR A 37 8.36 13.38 -5.02
N ALA A 38 8.96 13.62 -3.84
CA ALA A 38 8.24 14.16 -2.69
C ALA A 38 7.53 15.48 -3.04
N GLN A 39 8.25 16.44 -3.67
CA GLN A 39 7.71 17.75 -4.03
C GLN A 39 6.54 17.63 -5.02
N ASN A 40 6.63 16.75 -6.01
CA ASN A 40 5.54 16.54 -6.97
C ASN A 40 4.25 16.06 -6.29
N ILE A 41 4.36 15.22 -5.25
CA ILE A 41 3.21 14.76 -4.48
C ILE A 41 2.68 15.89 -3.59
N ILE A 42 3.56 16.66 -2.94
CA ILE A 42 3.20 17.82 -2.11
C ILE A 42 2.49 18.88 -2.95
N ASP A 43 3.03 19.22 -4.12
CA ASP A 43 2.42 20.18 -5.06
C ASP A 43 1.02 19.74 -5.51
N PHE A 44 0.83 18.43 -5.74
CA PHE A 44 -0.48 17.87 -6.05
C PHE A 44 -1.45 18.02 -4.87
N ILE A 45 -1.00 17.75 -3.65
CA ILE A 45 -1.77 17.90 -2.41
C ILE A 45 -2.21 19.35 -2.23
N ASP A 46 -1.28 20.29 -2.33
CA ASP A 46 -1.53 21.73 -2.16
C ASP A 46 -2.47 22.27 -3.24
N LYS A 47 -2.20 21.94 -4.52
CA LYS A 47 -3.04 22.35 -5.64
C LYS A 47 -4.50 21.92 -5.51
N ASN A 48 -4.75 20.78 -4.88
CA ASN A 48 -6.08 20.22 -4.70
C ASN A 48 -6.68 20.50 -3.31
N ALA A 49 -6.00 21.31 -2.47
CA ALA A 49 -6.39 21.63 -1.10
C ALA A 49 -6.72 20.38 -0.27
N LEU A 50 -5.88 19.34 -0.35
CA LEU A 50 -6.10 18.08 0.34
C LEU A 50 -5.59 18.15 1.78
N HIS A 51 -6.33 17.56 2.71
CA HIS A 51 -6.01 17.51 4.14
C HIS A 51 -5.47 16.12 4.51
N ILE A 52 -4.14 15.97 4.53
CA ILE A 52 -3.52 14.67 4.79
C ILE A 52 -3.69 14.29 6.26
N LYS A 53 -4.21 13.09 6.52
CA LYS A 53 -4.52 12.58 7.86
C LYS A 53 -3.52 11.55 8.37
N LEU A 54 -3.03 10.68 7.49
CA LEU A 54 -2.15 9.60 7.85
C LEU A 54 -1.50 8.94 6.62
N ILE A 55 -0.46 8.16 6.87
CA ILE A 55 0.15 7.24 5.92
C ILE A 55 -0.23 5.82 6.32
N ILE A 56 -0.56 4.97 5.33
CA ILE A 56 -0.74 3.53 5.52
C ILE A 56 0.24 2.79 4.61
N ASN A 57 1.00 1.86 5.17
CA ASN A 57 1.77 0.92 4.37
C ASN A 57 1.03 -0.39 4.24
N THR A 58 0.88 -0.88 3.01
CA THR A 58 0.30 -2.20 2.72
C THR A 58 1.20 -3.31 3.24
N HIS A 59 2.51 -3.08 3.28
CA HIS A 59 3.53 -3.95 3.84
C HIS A 59 4.84 -3.19 4.12
N GLY A 60 5.85 -3.85 4.70
CA GLY A 60 7.03 -3.18 5.25
C GLY A 60 8.24 -3.08 4.31
N HIS A 61 8.15 -3.45 3.03
CA HIS A 61 9.30 -3.34 2.13
C HIS A 61 9.68 -1.88 1.83
N PRO A 62 10.99 -1.60 1.69
CA PRO A 62 11.48 -0.22 1.55
C PRO A 62 10.92 0.55 0.36
N ASP A 63 10.70 -0.11 -0.76
CA ASP A 63 10.12 0.49 -1.97
C ASP A 63 8.66 0.93 -1.81
N HIS A 64 8.01 0.59 -0.68
CA HIS A 64 6.70 1.09 -0.28
C HIS A 64 6.76 2.05 0.90
N THR A 65 7.90 2.15 1.60
CA THR A 65 7.98 2.85 2.88
C THR A 65 9.02 3.98 2.94
N CYS A 66 9.94 4.08 1.96
CA CYS A 66 11.06 5.03 1.99
C CYS A 66 10.64 6.49 2.13
N GLY A 67 9.53 6.91 1.55
CA GLY A 67 9.02 8.28 1.63
C GLY A 67 8.26 8.60 2.92
N ASN A 68 8.03 7.63 3.78
CA ASN A 68 7.30 7.81 5.03
C ASN A 68 7.84 8.96 5.87
N ASN A 69 9.17 9.01 6.06
CA ASN A 69 9.79 10.04 6.90
C ASN A 69 9.55 11.44 6.35
N ILE A 70 9.75 11.62 5.04
CA ILE A 70 9.59 12.93 4.39
C ILE A 70 8.15 13.43 4.55
N LEU A 71 7.15 12.59 4.27
CA LEU A 71 5.75 12.99 4.37
C LEU A 71 5.28 13.13 5.81
N LYS A 72 5.76 12.27 6.72
CA LYS A 72 5.44 12.39 8.15
C LYS A 72 5.93 13.73 8.72
N GLU A 73 7.15 14.14 8.40
CA GLU A 73 7.71 15.43 8.84
C GLU A 73 6.99 16.62 8.19
N THR A 74 6.69 16.53 6.88
CA THR A 74 6.02 17.61 6.13
C THR A 74 4.62 17.89 6.65
N PHE A 75 3.81 16.85 6.91
CA PHE A 75 2.40 16.99 7.26
C PHE A 75 2.10 16.74 8.74
N ASN A 76 3.09 16.34 9.53
CA ASN A 76 2.94 15.96 10.95
C ASN A 76 1.84 14.91 11.18
N ILE A 77 1.91 13.79 10.45
CA ILE A 77 0.89 12.74 10.40
C ILE A 77 1.43 11.38 10.86
N PRO A 78 0.56 10.49 11.39
CA PRO A 78 0.97 9.15 11.80
C PRO A 78 1.17 8.19 10.63
N ILE A 79 2.08 7.21 10.84
CA ILE A 79 2.32 6.06 9.99
C ILE A 79 1.62 4.85 10.59
N LEU A 80 0.85 4.13 9.77
CA LEU A 80 0.13 2.92 10.09
C LEU A 80 0.64 1.74 9.26
N ILE A 81 0.86 0.59 9.89
CA ILE A 81 1.24 -0.66 9.23
C ILE A 81 0.65 -1.85 10.00
N HIS A 82 0.47 -2.98 9.34
CA HIS A 82 0.08 -4.20 10.03
C HIS A 82 1.16 -4.66 11.03
N LYS A 83 0.73 -5.12 12.22
CA LYS A 83 1.63 -5.48 13.33
C LYS A 83 2.74 -6.48 12.95
N ASN A 84 2.44 -7.38 12.02
CA ASN A 84 3.39 -8.42 11.61
C ASN A 84 4.52 -7.90 10.70
N ASP A 85 4.39 -6.68 10.14
CA ASP A 85 5.43 -6.03 9.33
C ASP A 85 6.07 -4.82 10.03
N ALA A 86 5.58 -4.45 11.22
CA ALA A 86 6.11 -3.30 11.94
C ALA A 86 7.63 -3.38 12.20
N HIS A 87 8.16 -4.59 12.36
CA HIS A 87 9.59 -4.84 12.57
C HIS A 87 10.46 -4.56 11.33
N LEU A 88 9.85 -4.47 10.13
CA LEU A 88 10.53 -4.10 8.89
C LEU A 88 10.78 -2.59 8.76
N LEU A 89 10.24 -1.78 9.68
CA LEU A 89 10.48 -0.34 9.75
C LEU A 89 11.62 0.00 10.72
N GLY A 90 12.01 1.27 10.79
CA GLY A 90 13.09 1.74 11.66
C GLY A 90 14.46 1.18 11.24
N GLU A 91 15.28 0.78 12.18
CA GLU A 91 16.65 0.31 11.94
C GLU A 91 16.74 -0.94 11.05
N THR A 92 15.74 -1.85 11.10
CA THR A 92 15.67 -3.00 10.21
C THR A 92 15.40 -2.54 8.77
N GLY A 93 14.39 -1.68 8.60
CA GLY A 93 14.06 -1.09 7.30
C GLY A 93 15.22 -0.32 6.69
N LYS A 94 15.97 0.43 7.51
CA LYS A 94 17.19 1.13 7.10
C LYS A 94 18.22 0.18 6.49
N LYS A 95 18.55 -0.91 7.17
CA LYS A 95 19.51 -1.92 6.69
C LYS A 95 19.06 -2.55 5.36
N ILE A 96 17.76 -2.84 5.23
CA ILE A 96 17.21 -3.40 4.00
C ILE A 96 17.27 -2.35 2.88
N ALA A 97 16.86 -1.10 3.15
CA ALA A 97 16.91 0.00 2.18
C ALA A 97 18.34 0.23 1.66
N GLU A 98 19.35 0.25 2.54
CA GLU A 98 20.76 0.38 2.18
C GLU A 98 21.23 -0.76 1.26
N THR A 99 20.75 -1.99 1.47
CA THR A 99 21.08 -3.14 0.60
C THR A 99 20.58 -2.95 -0.83
N PHE A 100 19.45 -2.24 -1.00
CA PHE A 100 18.88 -1.89 -2.31
C PHE A 100 19.37 -0.54 -2.85
N GLY A 101 20.28 0.15 -2.16
CA GLY A 101 20.83 1.44 -2.56
C GLY A 101 19.86 2.61 -2.38
N LEU A 102 18.80 2.44 -1.59
CA LEU A 102 17.85 3.49 -1.25
C LEU A 102 18.44 4.44 -0.20
N LYS A 103 18.12 5.73 -0.29
CA LYS A 103 18.74 6.80 0.50
C LYS A 103 17.97 7.13 1.77
N THR A 104 16.70 6.77 1.82
CA THR A 104 15.80 7.04 2.93
C THR A 104 15.16 5.75 3.45
N TYR A 105 14.59 5.82 4.62
CA TYR A 105 13.88 4.70 5.25
C TYR A 105 12.74 5.22 6.12
N SER A 106 11.80 4.35 6.45
CA SER A 106 10.69 4.69 7.33
C SER A 106 11.14 4.76 8.79
N PRO A 107 10.71 5.75 9.58
CA PRO A 107 10.73 5.62 11.03
C PRO A 107 9.77 4.51 11.48
N LEU A 108 9.76 4.22 12.78
CA LEU A 108 8.79 3.27 13.35
C LEU A 108 7.35 3.75 13.13
N ALA A 109 6.42 2.80 13.00
CA ALA A 109 5.01 3.11 12.90
C ALA A 109 4.45 3.68 14.21
N ASP A 110 3.51 4.63 14.09
CA ASP A 110 2.82 5.23 15.23
C ASP A 110 1.65 4.35 15.70
N ARG A 111 1.03 3.59 14.78
CA ARG A 111 -0.12 2.71 15.07
C ARG A 111 0.00 1.39 14.32
N LEU A 112 -0.40 0.32 14.99
CA LEU A 112 -0.43 -1.02 14.41
C LEU A 112 -1.84 -1.39 13.96
N LEU A 113 -1.92 -1.99 12.77
CA LEU A 113 -3.15 -2.47 12.17
C LEU A 113 -3.31 -3.97 12.36
N GLU A 114 -4.57 -4.41 12.38
CA GLU A 114 -4.98 -5.81 12.38
C GLU A 114 -6.12 -6.02 11.36
N ASP A 115 -6.37 -7.28 11.02
CA ASP A 115 -7.48 -7.66 10.16
C ASP A 115 -8.81 -7.10 10.68
N GLY A 116 -9.64 -6.58 9.78
CA GLY A 116 -10.95 -6.00 10.11
C GLY A 116 -10.91 -4.56 10.64
N ASN A 117 -9.75 -3.96 10.92
CA ASN A 117 -9.70 -2.56 11.33
C ASN A 117 -10.34 -1.65 10.27
N LEU A 118 -11.02 -0.60 10.72
CA LEU A 118 -11.65 0.39 9.86
C LEU A 118 -10.88 1.72 9.96
N ILE A 119 -10.32 2.16 8.84
CA ILE A 119 -9.59 3.42 8.72
C ILE A 119 -10.54 4.47 8.16
N LYS A 120 -10.90 5.46 8.98
CA LYS A 120 -11.82 6.54 8.60
C LYS A 120 -11.05 7.82 8.25
N PHE A 121 -11.52 8.51 7.20
CA PHE A 121 -11.03 9.82 6.77
C PHE A 121 -12.17 10.58 6.10
N GLY A 122 -12.66 11.60 6.80
CA GLY A 122 -13.91 12.27 6.46
C GLY A 122 -15.10 11.31 6.53
N GLU A 123 -15.87 11.27 5.46
CA GLU A 123 -17.00 10.35 5.30
C GLU A 123 -16.61 9.01 4.66
N ALA A 124 -15.36 8.90 4.20
CA ALA A 124 -14.83 7.68 3.58
C ALA A 124 -14.19 6.76 4.61
N SER A 125 -14.09 5.50 4.26
CA SER A 125 -13.36 4.52 5.07
C SER A 125 -12.79 3.39 4.21
N LEU A 126 -11.66 2.83 4.67
CA LEU A 126 -11.08 1.61 4.13
C LEU A 126 -11.05 0.54 5.24
N LYS A 127 -11.45 -0.68 4.88
CA LYS A 127 -11.34 -1.84 5.78
C LYS A 127 -10.05 -2.58 5.51
N VAL A 128 -9.30 -2.87 6.56
CA VAL A 128 -8.10 -3.71 6.50
C VAL A 128 -8.51 -5.16 6.29
N LEU A 129 -7.99 -5.76 5.24
CA LEU A 129 -8.06 -7.20 4.97
C LEU A 129 -6.63 -7.74 5.04
N HIS A 130 -6.33 -8.59 6.02
CA HIS A 130 -5.02 -9.21 6.15
C HIS A 130 -4.83 -10.23 5.02
N THR A 131 -3.86 -9.96 4.14
CA THR A 131 -3.54 -10.74 2.93
C THR A 131 -2.05 -11.13 2.90
N PRO A 132 -1.59 -11.95 3.89
CA PRO A 132 -0.19 -12.35 3.97
C PRO A 132 0.20 -13.27 2.81
N GLY A 133 1.50 -13.31 2.55
CA GLY A 133 2.08 -14.18 1.53
C GLY A 133 3.30 -13.57 0.87
N HIS A 134 3.23 -12.31 0.43
CA HIS A 134 4.40 -11.54 0.00
C HIS A 134 5.26 -11.13 1.21
N SER A 135 4.63 -10.63 2.25
CA SER A 135 5.18 -10.49 3.61
C SER A 135 4.20 -11.06 4.63
N ARG A 136 4.64 -11.17 5.89
CA ARG A 136 3.77 -11.64 7.00
C ARG A 136 2.66 -10.66 7.34
N GLY A 137 2.91 -9.38 7.14
CA GLY A 137 1.99 -8.30 7.46
C GLY A 137 1.34 -7.66 6.25
N SER A 138 1.45 -8.24 5.05
CA SER A 138 0.76 -7.72 3.86
C SER A 138 -0.74 -7.58 4.11
N ILE A 139 -1.29 -6.40 3.78
CA ILE A 139 -2.71 -6.10 3.85
C ILE A 139 -3.24 -5.59 2.53
N SER A 140 -4.51 -5.82 2.30
CA SER A 140 -5.29 -5.13 1.27
C SER A 140 -6.25 -4.16 1.95
N LEU A 141 -6.45 -2.98 1.38
CA LEU A 141 -7.35 -1.96 1.90
C LEU A 141 -8.59 -1.90 1.03
N VAL A 142 -9.73 -2.29 1.59
CA VAL A 142 -10.99 -2.46 0.86
C VAL A 142 -11.89 -1.25 1.11
N GLY A 143 -12.20 -0.51 0.05
CA GLY A 143 -13.15 0.59 0.05
C GLY A 143 -14.54 0.17 -0.42
N GLU A 144 -15.30 1.12 -0.98
CA GLU A 144 -16.67 0.88 -1.44
C GLU A 144 -16.72 0.15 -2.79
N ASN A 145 -15.84 0.52 -3.74
CA ASN A 145 -15.74 -0.07 -5.08
C ASN A 145 -14.30 -0.29 -5.52
N GLU A 146 -13.33 -0.16 -4.61
CA GLU A 146 -11.90 -0.28 -4.86
C GLU A 146 -11.22 -1.12 -3.79
N VAL A 147 -10.07 -1.70 -4.16
CA VAL A 147 -9.17 -2.37 -3.24
C VAL A 147 -7.72 -2.06 -3.60
N PHE A 148 -6.94 -1.64 -2.60
CA PHE A 148 -5.50 -1.42 -2.72
C PHE A 148 -4.82 -2.68 -2.21
N THR A 149 -4.16 -3.41 -3.09
CA THR A 149 -3.69 -4.78 -2.79
C THR A 149 -2.22 -4.86 -2.40
N GLY A 150 -1.49 -3.73 -2.48
CA GLY A 150 -0.04 -3.78 -2.34
C GLY A 150 0.53 -4.87 -3.25
N ASP A 151 1.45 -5.64 -2.71
CA ASP A 151 2.10 -6.73 -3.44
C ASP A 151 1.43 -8.10 -3.24
N THR A 152 0.10 -8.10 -3.05
CA THR A 152 -0.68 -9.35 -3.04
C THR A 152 -1.16 -9.72 -4.44
N LEU A 153 -1.83 -8.79 -5.14
CA LEU A 153 -2.44 -9.03 -6.45
C LEU A 153 -2.07 -7.91 -7.43
N PHE A 154 -1.55 -8.28 -8.60
CA PHE A 154 -1.24 -7.39 -9.72
C PHE A 154 -2.11 -7.72 -10.93
N ALA A 155 -2.11 -6.86 -11.93
CA ALA A 155 -2.73 -7.15 -13.23
C ALA A 155 -2.04 -8.35 -13.90
N GLY A 156 -2.72 -9.49 -13.95
CA GLY A 156 -2.23 -10.75 -14.53
C GLY A 156 -1.15 -11.47 -13.73
N SER A 157 -0.82 -11.03 -12.50
CA SER A 157 0.25 -11.60 -11.68
C SER A 157 -0.01 -11.42 -10.18
N ILE A 158 0.96 -11.83 -9.37
CA ILE A 158 0.98 -11.67 -7.91
C ILE A 158 2.37 -11.23 -7.44
N GLY A 159 2.46 -10.73 -6.21
CA GLY A 159 3.74 -10.49 -5.55
C GLY A 159 4.54 -11.78 -5.37
N ARG A 160 5.86 -11.66 -5.37
CA ARG A 160 6.76 -12.79 -5.16
C ARG A 160 6.60 -13.39 -3.77
N THR A 161 6.85 -14.70 -3.67
CA THR A 161 6.69 -15.49 -2.45
C THR A 161 7.95 -16.28 -2.09
N ASP A 162 9.11 -15.81 -2.52
CA ASP A 162 10.42 -16.45 -2.33
C ASP A 162 11.37 -15.68 -1.38
N PHE A 163 10.90 -14.61 -0.77
CA PHE A 163 11.63 -13.93 0.31
C PHE A 163 11.58 -14.74 1.62
N PRO A 164 12.51 -14.54 2.56
CA PRO A 164 12.58 -15.31 3.81
C PRO A 164 11.29 -15.28 4.66
N GLU A 165 10.52 -14.19 4.58
CA GLU A 165 9.27 -14.03 5.34
C GLU A 165 8.01 -14.23 4.48
N SER A 166 8.17 -14.66 3.23
CA SER A 166 7.07 -14.93 2.31
C SER A 166 6.51 -16.35 2.46
N SER A 167 5.31 -16.57 1.93
CA SER A 167 4.65 -17.89 1.94
C SER A 167 3.69 -18.03 0.77
N SER A 168 3.99 -18.93 -0.16
CA SER A 168 3.09 -19.23 -1.28
C SER A 168 1.74 -19.79 -0.83
N LEU A 169 1.72 -20.57 0.25
CA LEU A 169 0.47 -21.08 0.82
C LEU A 169 -0.42 -19.95 1.36
N GLN A 170 0.17 -19.00 2.11
CA GLN A 170 -0.58 -17.84 2.60
C GLN A 170 -1.03 -16.94 1.45
N MET A 171 -0.21 -16.77 0.41
CA MET A 171 -0.58 -16.03 -0.80
C MET A 171 -1.83 -16.62 -1.46
N GLN A 172 -1.90 -17.94 -1.64
CA GLN A 172 -3.09 -18.60 -2.18
C GLN A 172 -4.33 -18.33 -1.33
N GLN A 173 -4.22 -18.43 0.01
CA GLN A 173 -5.32 -18.11 0.91
C GLN A 173 -5.76 -16.64 0.82
N SER A 174 -4.81 -15.74 0.62
CA SER A 174 -5.05 -14.31 0.45
C SER A 174 -5.76 -14.01 -0.87
N LEU A 175 -5.37 -14.69 -1.96
CA LEU A 175 -6.06 -14.59 -3.25
C LEU A 175 -7.51 -15.06 -3.16
N LEU A 176 -7.81 -16.12 -2.39
CA LEU A 176 -9.19 -16.56 -2.15
C LEU A 176 -10.04 -15.48 -1.47
N LYS A 177 -9.46 -14.73 -0.51
CA LYS A 177 -10.16 -13.60 0.14
C LYS A 177 -10.46 -12.50 -0.87
N LEU A 178 -9.49 -12.14 -1.72
CA LEU A 178 -9.69 -11.13 -2.78
C LEU A 178 -10.68 -11.63 -3.84
N LYS A 179 -10.65 -12.90 -4.21
CA LYS A 179 -11.60 -13.54 -5.13
C LYS A 179 -13.05 -13.47 -4.63
N ALA A 180 -13.28 -13.38 -3.33
CA ALA A 180 -14.61 -13.21 -2.76
C ALA A 180 -15.19 -11.78 -2.93
N LEU A 181 -14.37 -10.80 -3.30
CA LEU A 181 -14.83 -9.44 -3.57
C LEU A 181 -15.65 -9.37 -4.88
N PRO A 182 -16.56 -8.39 -5.00
CA PRO A 182 -17.35 -8.19 -6.21
C PRO A 182 -16.48 -7.94 -7.46
N ASP A 183 -16.88 -8.48 -8.61
CA ASP A 183 -16.13 -8.38 -9.86
C ASP A 183 -15.88 -6.94 -10.32
N ARG A 184 -16.79 -6.01 -9.97
CA ARG A 184 -16.68 -4.58 -10.31
C ARG A 184 -15.61 -3.82 -9.55
N PHE A 185 -15.04 -4.40 -8.47
CA PHE A 185 -14.04 -3.70 -7.67
C PHE A 185 -12.79 -3.43 -8.49
N VAL A 186 -12.36 -2.16 -8.49
CA VAL A 186 -11.10 -1.75 -9.09
C VAL A 186 -9.96 -2.13 -8.17
N VAL A 187 -8.97 -2.80 -8.72
CA VAL A 187 -7.74 -3.20 -8.01
C VAL A 187 -6.66 -2.17 -8.28
N TYR A 188 -6.13 -1.57 -7.22
CA TYR A 188 -4.97 -0.69 -7.24
C TYR A 188 -3.78 -1.45 -6.62
N PRO A 189 -2.89 -2.02 -7.45
CA PRO A 189 -1.77 -2.83 -6.98
C PRO A 189 -0.61 -1.98 -6.47
N GLY A 190 0.35 -2.62 -5.78
CA GLY A 190 1.62 -1.99 -5.40
C GLY A 190 2.53 -1.68 -6.59
N HIS A 191 2.40 -2.42 -7.70
CA HIS A 191 3.16 -2.18 -8.94
C HIS A 191 2.28 -2.41 -10.16
N GLY A 192 2.60 -1.68 -11.24
CA GLY A 192 1.93 -1.83 -12.54
C GLY A 192 0.56 -1.17 -12.62
N PRO A 193 -0.22 -1.48 -13.65
CA PRO A 193 -1.51 -0.84 -13.90
C PRO A 193 -2.63 -1.35 -12.99
N ALA A 194 -3.66 -0.51 -12.81
CA ALA A 194 -4.91 -0.93 -12.19
C ALA A 194 -5.63 -1.97 -13.05
N THR A 195 -6.43 -2.82 -12.39
CA THR A 195 -7.26 -3.85 -13.01
C THR A 195 -8.61 -3.96 -12.28
N THR A 196 -9.34 -5.04 -12.43
CA THR A 196 -10.54 -5.33 -11.66
C THR A 196 -10.51 -6.76 -11.11
N ILE A 197 -11.22 -7.00 -10.01
CA ILE A 197 -11.37 -8.36 -9.45
C ILE A 197 -11.93 -9.31 -10.52
N GLY A 198 -12.90 -8.86 -11.32
CA GLY A 198 -13.50 -9.68 -12.38
C GLY A 198 -12.51 -10.03 -13.49
N GLU A 199 -11.63 -9.11 -13.89
CA GLU A 199 -10.59 -9.40 -14.87
C GLU A 199 -9.59 -10.43 -14.34
N GLU A 200 -9.12 -10.22 -13.11
CA GLU A 200 -8.16 -11.13 -12.49
C GLU A 200 -8.73 -12.55 -12.27
N LYS A 201 -10.02 -12.66 -11.93
CA LYS A 201 -10.69 -13.97 -11.87
C LYS A 201 -10.69 -14.70 -13.23
N ARG A 202 -10.79 -13.97 -14.33
CA ARG A 202 -10.86 -14.55 -15.69
C ARG A 202 -9.49 -14.88 -16.27
N SER A 203 -8.50 -14.00 -16.05
CA SER A 203 -7.25 -14.01 -16.82
C SER A 203 -6.00 -14.30 -15.99
N ASN A 204 -6.02 -14.02 -14.65
CA ASN A 204 -4.86 -14.22 -13.81
C ASN A 204 -4.69 -15.71 -13.45
N PRO A 205 -3.61 -16.39 -13.90
CA PRO A 205 -3.41 -17.82 -13.66
C PRO A 205 -3.33 -18.18 -12.17
N PHE A 206 -2.83 -17.27 -11.32
CA PHE A 206 -2.74 -17.49 -9.87
C PHE A 206 -4.10 -17.42 -9.19
N MET A 207 -5.00 -16.53 -9.65
CA MET A 207 -6.37 -16.48 -9.15
C MET A 207 -7.25 -17.63 -9.66
N GLN A 208 -6.95 -18.19 -10.83
CA GLN A 208 -7.67 -19.34 -11.35
C GLN A 208 -7.39 -20.62 -10.56
N THR A 209 -6.15 -20.75 -10.05
CA THR A 209 -5.69 -21.93 -9.30
C THR A 209 -5.87 -21.79 -7.77
N ALA A 210 -6.23 -20.61 -7.28
CA ALA A 210 -6.52 -20.34 -5.88
C ALA A 210 -7.94 -20.77 -5.48
#